data_0e79d1d6621dc507efe2253f8e46dcfe
#
_entry.id   0e79d1d6621dc507efe2253f8e46dcfe
#
_cell.length_a   1.000
_cell.length_b   1.000
_cell.length_c   1.000
_cell.angle_alpha   90.00
_cell.angle_beta   90.00
_cell.angle_gamma   90.00
#
_symmetry.space_group_name_H-M   'P 1'
#
loop_
_entity.id
_entity.type
_entity.pdbx_description
1 polymer ?
#
loop_
_entity_poly.entity_id
_entity_poly.type
_entity_poly.pdbx_seq_one_letter_code
_entity_poly.pdbx_strand_id
1 'polypeptide(L)'
;MNKILIIDDEVQIRSLLARMLELEGYEVCQAGDCKTAIKQLEIQSPDVALCDVFLPDGNGVDLVLNIKKIAPNVEVILLTAHGNIPDGVQAIKNGAFDYITKGDDNNKIIPLISRAVEKAKMNVRLEKLEKKVGQMYSFDSILGESKVLKESVSLAQKVSVTDVPVLLTGETGTGKEVFAQAIHYNSKRSKQIFVAVNCSSFSKELLESEMFGHKAGSFTGALKDKKGLFEEANNGTIFLDEIGEMAFELQAKLLRILETGEYIKIGDTKPTRVNVRIIAATNRNLQEEIKAGHFREDLFYRLSVFQVHLPSLRERTGDIRILATAFAKSFSEKLSYAINEMTPAFLEALEQQPWKGNIRELRNVIERSLIVCEGGRLDICDLPLEIQNTHYECSDDSTGSFELAAMERRHIARVLEYTKGNKTEAARLLKIGLTTLYRKIEEYKI
;
A
#
# COMPACT_ATOMS: atom_id res chain seq x y z
N MET A 1 -17.98 24.68 9.13
CA MET A 1 -17.77 25.48 10.36
C MET A 1 -17.35 24.52 11.47
N ASN A 2 -16.53 24.95 12.43
CA ASN A 2 -16.15 24.11 13.56
C ASN A 2 -17.27 24.15 14.60
N LYS A 3 -17.64 22.98 15.14
CA LYS A 3 -18.74 22.87 16.09
C LYS A 3 -18.21 22.68 17.50
N ILE A 4 -18.78 23.44 18.45
CA ILE A 4 -18.42 23.38 19.86
C ILE A 4 -19.66 23.04 20.66
N LEU A 5 -19.58 22.04 21.54
CA LEU A 5 -20.62 21.70 22.49
C LEU A 5 -20.29 22.31 23.86
N ILE A 6 -21.17 23.15 24.39
CA ILE A 6 -21.03 23.71 25.74
C ILE A 6 -21.95 22.92 26.68
N ILE A 7 -21.39 22.40 27.74
CA ILE A 7 -22.08 21.56 28.75
C ILE A 7 -21.94 22.28 30.10
N ASP A 8 -22.98 22.94 30.56
CA ASP A 8 -22.97 23.69 31.79
C ASP A 8 -24.43 23.83 32.28
N ASP A 9 -24.72 23.65 33.54
CA ASP A 9 -26.08 23.73 34.08
C ASP A 9 -26.53 25.19 34.23
N GLU A 10 -25.61 26.13 34.43
CA GLU A 10 -25.87 27.56 34.55
C GLU A 10 -26.20 28.19 33.19
N VAL A 11 -27.50 28.48 32.95
CA VAL A 11 -27.99 29.04 31.68
C VAL A 11 -27.29 30.33 31.28
N GLN A 12 -26.95 31.19 32.29
CA GLN A 12 -26.30 32.47 32.04
C GLN A 12 -24.86 32.28 31.52
N ILE A 13 -24.08 31.42 32.15
CA ILE A 13 -22.70 31.12 31.75
C ILE A 13 -22.71 30.45 30.38
N ARG A 14 -23.56 29.46 30.18
CA ARG A 14 -23.70 28.75 28.90
C ARG A 14 -24.03 29.69 27.75
N SER A 15 -24.99 30.65 27.97
CA SER A 15 -25.38 31.64 26.95
C SER A 15 -24.29 32.66 26.66
N LEU A 16 -23.52 33.07 27.69
CA LEU A 16 -22.41 33.99 27.53
C LEU A 16 -21.28 33.35 26.70
N LEU A 17 -20.88 32.12 27.06
CA LEU A 17 -19.88 31.37 26.34
C LEU A 17 -20.31 31.11 24.89
N ALA A 18 -21.59 30.75 24.67
CA ALA A 18 -22.11 30.52 23.34
C ALA A 18 -21.98 31.78 22.47
N ARG A 19 -22.42 32.91 22.97
CA ARG A 19 -22.34 34.19 22.24
C ARG A 19 -20.90 34.60 21.94
N MET A 20 -19.99 34.40 22.89
CA MET A 20 -18.56 34.67 22.69
C MET A 20 -17.95 33.80 21.57
N LEU A 21 -18.28 32.54 21.55
CA LEU A 21 -17.75 31.59 20.54
C LEU A 21 -18.41 31.79 19.16
N GLU A 22 -19.69 32.16 19.12
CA GLU A 22 -20.37 32.50 17.87
C GLU A 22 -19.75 33.75 17.22
N LEU A 23 -19.34 34.74 18.01
CA LEU A 23 -18.62 35.93 17.52
C LEU A 23 -17.27 35.60 16.91
N GLU A 24 -16.60 34.54 17.39
CA GLU A 24 -15.35 33.99 16.84
C GLU A 24 -15.58 33.05 15.62
N GLY A 25 -16.85 32.90 15.18
CA GLY A 25 -17.20 32.14 14.00
C GLY A 25 -17.36 30.63 14.21
N TYR A 26 -17.54 30.19 15.45
CA TYR A 26 -17.86 28.77 15.76
C TYR A 26 -19.38 28.52 15.71
N GLU A 27 -19.78 27.32 15.34
CA GLU A 27 -21.14 26.84 15.50
C GLU A 27 -21.29 26.21 16.89
N VAL A 28 -22.24 26.71 17.69
CA VAL A 28 -22.33 26.31 19.09
C VAL A 28 -23.59 25.51 19.37
N CYS A 29 -23.40 24.35 20.03
CA CYS A 29 -24.48 23.55 20.59
C CYS A 29 -24.42 23.66 22.13
N GLN A 30 -25.58 23.52 22.79
CA GLN A 30 -25.70 23.71 24.24
C GLN A 30 -26.36 22.49 24.87
N ALA A 31 -25.88 22.11 26.06
CA ALA A 31 -26.49 21.08 26.91
C ALA A 31 -26.42 21.53 28.38
N GLY A 32 -27.43 21.22 29.16
CA GLY A 32 -27.48 21.58 30.59
C GLY A 32 -27.16 20.43 31.54
N ASP A 33 -27.02 19.24 31.04
CA ASP A 33 -26.80 17.99 31.78
C ASP A 33 -26.07 16.94 30.95
N CYS A 34 -25.56 15.89 31.59
CA CYS A 34 -24.80 14.82 30.93
C CYS A 34 -25.65 14.07 29.88
N LYS A 35 -26.94 13.84 30.14
CA LYS A 35 -27.82 13.09 29.21
C LYS A 35 -28.06 13.87 27.94
N THR A 36 -28.35 15.16 28.06
CA THR A 36 -28.52 16.05 26.90
C THR A 36 -27.21 16.22 26.13
N ALA A 37 -26.08 16.29 26.83
CA ALA A 37 -24.77 16.38 26.21
C ALA A 37 -24.48 15.15 25.33
N ILE A 38 -24.73 13.95 25.81
CA ILE A 38 -24.52 12.71 25.02
C ILE A 38 -25.42 12.72 23.77
N LYS A 39 -26.70 13.12 23.89
CA LYS A 39 -27.62 13.23 22.74
C LYS A 39 -27.10 14.25 21.71
N GLN A 40 -26.66 15.42 22.17
CA GLN A 40 -26.12 16.44 21.27
C GLN A 40 -24.83 15.98 20.59
N LEU A 41 -23.99 15.21 21.28
CA LEU A 41 -22.77 14.64 20.75
C LEU A 41 -23.05 13.72 19.57
N GLU A 42 -24.06 12.85 19.67
CA GLU A 42 -24.45 11.92 18.61
C GLU A 42 -25.07 12.64 17.40
N ILE A 43 -25.92 13.66 17.64
CA ILE A 43 -26.65 14.38 16.58
C ILE A 43 -25.73 15.37 15.86
N GLN A 44 -24.95 16.15 16.59
CA GLN A 44 -24.23 17.31 16.06
C GLN A 44 -22.77 17.02 15.72
N SER A 45 -22.17 15.94 16.27
CA SER A 45 -20.77 15.57 16.07
C SER A 45 -19.82 16.78 16.25
N PRO A 46 -19.74 17.38 17.44
CA PRO A 46 -18.89 18.55 17.70
C PRO A 46 -17.40 18.19 17.60
N ASP A 47 -16.56 19.20 17.30
CA ASP A 47 -15.09 19.05 17.31
C ASP A 47 -14.52 19.14 18.72
N VAL A 48 -15.13 20.03 19.56
CA VAL A 48 -14.69 20.30 20.93
C VAL A 48 -15.91 20.34 21.85
N ALA A 49 -15.77 19.81 23.07
CA ALA A 49 -16.73 19.95 24.14
C ALA A 49 -16.11 20.76 25.30
N LEU A 50 -16.78 21.86 25.68
CA LEU A 50 -16.52 22.59 26.90
C LEU A 50 -17.47 22.06 27.98
N CYS A 51 -16.96 21.49 29.04
CA CYS A 51 -17.78 20.79 30.03
C CYS A 51 -17.51 21.32 31.44
N ASP A 52 -18.57 21.68 32.16
CA ASP A 52 -18.45 21.93 33.57
C ASP A 52 -18.16 20.65 34.36
N VAL A 53 -17.39 20.76 35.44
CA VAL A 53 -17.09 19.66 36.35
C VAL A 53 -18.34 19.23 37.13
N PHE A 54 -19.18 20.21 37.57
CA PHE A 54 -20.39 19.94 38.34
C PHE A 54 -21.61 20.04 37.44
N LEU A 55 -22.30 18.91 37.27
CA LEU A 55 -23.53 18.82 36.50
C LEU A 55 -24.63 18.18 37.36
N PRO A 56 -25.92 18.54 37.15
CA PRO A 56 -27.01 18.11 38.01
C PRO A 56 -27.24 16.59 38.02
N ASP A 57 -26.84 15.90 36.99
CA ASP A 57 -27.02 14.45 36.81
C ASP A 57 -25.71 13.66 36.78
N GLY A 58 -24.55 14.29 37.07
CA GLY A 58 -23.27 13.62 37.09
C GLY A 58 -22.07 14.51 37.28
N ASN A 59 -20.87 13.93 37.12
CA ASN A 59 -19.59 14.62 37.20
C ASN A 59 -18.97 14.74 35.79
N GLY A 60 -18.57 15.97 35.42
CA GLY A 60 -17.92 16.26 34.15
C GLY A 60 -16.63 15.49 33.93
N VAL A 61 -15.86 15.16 34.99
CA VAL A 61 -14.65 14.37 34.91
C VAL A 61 -14.94 12.92 34.42
N ASP A 62 -16.06 12.35 34.89
CA ASP A 62 -16.50 11.02 34.43
C ASP A 62 -17.14 11.07 33.04
N LEU A 63 -17.81 12.21 32.72
CA LEU A 63 -18.39 12.42 31.40
C LEU A 63 -17.31 12.43 30.31
N VAL A 64 -16.07 12.89 30.57
CA VAL A 64 -14.95 12.82 29.64
C VAL A 64 -14.73 11.40 29.14
N LEU A 65 -14.72 10.40 30.04
CA LEU A 65 -14.54 8.99 29.65
C LEU A 65 -15.66 8.51 28.72
N ASN A 66 -16.90 8.92 28.98
CA ASN A 66 -18.05 8.55 28.15
C ASN A 66 -17.97 9.21 26.77
N ILE A 67 -17.64 10.51 26.73
CA ILE A 67 -17.44 11.25 25.46
C ILE A 67 -16.35 10.56 24.63
N LYS A 68 -15.19 10.25 25.24
CA LYS A 68 -14.06 9.62 24.54
C LYS A 68 -14.36 8.20 24.06
N LYS A 69 -15.28 7.47 24.72
CA LYS A 69 -15.76 6.16 24.24
C LYS A 69 -16.68 6.28 23.03
N ILE A 70 -17.59 7.26 23.01
CA ILE A 70 -18.58 7.46 21.96
C ILE A 70 -17.95 8.16 20.77
N ALA A 71 -17.18 9.23 21.01
CA ALA A 71 -16.56 10.10 20.01
C ALA A 71 -15.07 10.37 20.35
N PRO A 72 -14.15 9.44 20.02
CA PRO A 72 -12.73 9.55 20.41
C PRO A 72 -12.03 10.80 19.90
N ASN A 73 -12.49 11.34 18.78
CA ASN A 73 -11.89 12.50 18.11
C ASN A 73 -12.33 13.85 18.70
N VAL A 74 -13.38 13.87 19.53
CA VAL A 74 -13.82 15.09 20.22
C VAL A 74 -12.86 15.44 21.33
N GLU A 75 -12.30 16.66 21.31
CA GLU A 75 -11.45 17.12 22.38
C GLU A 75 -12.31 17.78 23.49
N VAL A 76 -12.04 17.39 24.75
CA VAL A 76 -12.84 17.86 25.88
C VAL A 76 -12.01 18.80 26.75
N ILE A 77 -12.53 20.01 27.01
CA ILE A 77 -11.95 20.99 27.93
C ILE A 77 -12.88 21.10 29.13
N LEU A 78 -12.36 20.89 30.33
CA LEU A 78 -13.14 21.04 31.56
C LEU A 78 -13.07 22.46 32.10
N LEU A 79 -14.22 22.96 32.52
CA LEU A 79 -14.38 24.25 33.21
C LEU A 79 -14.74 23.99 34.69
N THR A 80 -14.12 24.70 35.60
CA THR A 80 -14.43 24.59 37.03
C THR A 80 -14.49 25.96 37.73
N ALA A 81 -15.38 26.11 38.67
CA ALA A 81 -15.45 27.28 39.52
C ALA A 81 -14.33 27.35 40.57
N HIS A 82 -13.80 26.20 40.99
CA HIS A 82 -12.73 26.13 42.00
C HIS A 82 -11.60 25.22 41.46
N GLY A 83 -10.39 25.77 41.35
CA GLY A 83 -9.22 25.07 40.85
C GLY A 83 -8.76 23.93 41.79
N ASN A 84 -9.46 22.80 41.76
CA ASN A 84 -9.03 21.61 42.51
C ASN A 84 -8.02 20.80 41.68
N ILE A 85 -6.75 20.78 42.10
CA ILE A 85 -5.64 20.12 41.39
C ILE A 85 -5.89 18.62 41.18
N PRO A 86 -6.41 17.84 42.13
CA PRO A 86 -6.72 16.43 41.95
C PRO A 86 -7.72 16.16 40.82
N ASP A 87 -8.77 16.95 40.69
CA ASP A 87 -9.79 16.79 39.61
C ASP A 87 -9.21 17.09 38.24
N GLY A 88 -8.35 18.13 38.14
CA GLY A 88 -7.64 18.44 36.90
C GLY A 88 -6.71 17.30 36.44
N VAL A 89 -5.94 16.73 37.36
CA VAL A 89 -5.06 15.59 37.08
C VAL A 89 -5.86 14.37 36.65
N GLN A 90 -7.00 14.09 37.31
CA GLN A 90 -7.87 12.98 36.95
C GLN A 90 -8.52 13.19 35.58
N ALA A 91 -8.96 14.41 35.30
CA ALA A 91 -9.53 14.77 34.00
C ALA A 91 -8.56 14.51 32.84
N ILE A 92 -7.31 14.92 32.97
CA ILE A 92 -6.26 14.67 31.97
C ILE A 92 -6.00 13.16 31.80
N LYS A 93 -5.96 12.40 32.91
CA LYS A 93 -5.86 10.94 32.86
C LYS A 93 -7.04 10.27 32.15
N ASN A 94 -8.23 10.84 32.26
CA ASN A 94 -9.44 10.40 31.59
C ASN A 94 -9.48 10.80 30.10
N GLY A 95 -8.50 11.58 29.61
CA GLY A 95 -8.38 11.98 28.21
C GLY A 95 -8.90 13.38 27.89
N ALA A 96 -9.13 14.23 28.89
CA ALA A 96 -9.41 15.64 28.64
C ALA A 96 -8.21 16.33 27.95
N PHE A 97 -8.51 17.28 27.08
CA PHE A 97 -7.50 18.07 26.40
C PHE A 97 -6.83 19.05 27.37
N ASP A 98 -7.66 19.73 28.18
CA ASP A 98 -7.17 20.67 29.19
C ASP A 98 -8.24 20.92 30.26
N TYR A 99 -7.89 21.72 31.27
CA TYR A 99 -8.68 22.04 32.43
C TYR A 99 -8.48 23.53 32.80
N ILE A 100 -9.56 24.31 32.94
CA ILE A 100 -9.52 25.76 33.16
C ILE A 100 -10.46 26.15 34.30
N THR A 101 -10.06 27.14 35.08
CA THR A 101 -10.93 27.81 36.08
C THR A 101 -11.83 28.87 35.46
N LYS A 102 -13.13 28.86 35.83
CA LYS A 102 -14.11 29.89 35.43
C LYS A 102 -13.73 31.25 36.05
N GLY A 103 -13.72 32.30 35.27
CA GLY A 103 -13.64 33.68 35.76
C GLY A 103 -12.28 34.39 35.63
N ASP A 104 -11.16 33.74 35.94
CA ASP A 104 -9.84 34.37 35.90
C ASP A 104 -9.16 34.37 34.52
N ASP A 105 -9.62 33.53 33.61
CA ASP A 105 -8.90 33.17 32.39
C ASP A 105 -9.73 33.25 31.08
N ASN A 106 -10.79 34.10 31.03
CA ASN A 106 -11.62 34.25 29.83
C ASN A 106 -10.79 34.54 28.56
N ASN A 107 -9.66 35.23 28.67
CA ASN A 107 -8.73 35.49 27.57
C ASN A 107 -7.97 34.26 27.11
N LYS A 108 -7.94 33.18 27.89
CA LYS A 108 -7.25 31.92 27.56
C LYS A 108 -8.19 30.89 26.91
N ILE A 109 -9.51 31.04 27.06
CA ILE A 109 -10.50 30.08 26.55
C ILE A 109 -10.43 30.00 25.02
N ILE A 110 -10.45 31.13 24.31
CA ILE A 110 -10.44 31.15 22.84
C ILE A 110 -9.17 30.51 22.26
N PRO A 111 -7.93 30.88 22.69
CA PRO A 111 -6.72 30.22 22.21
C PRO A 111 -6.69 28.73 22.50
N LEU A 112 -7.23 28.30 23.65
CA LEU A 112 -7.26 26.90 24.01
C LEU A 112 -8.24 26.09 23.14
N ILE A 113 -9.43 26.66 22.89
CA ILE A 113 -10.42 26.08 21.97
C ILE A 113 -9.82 25.95 20.57
N SER A 114 -9.14 26.98 20.07
CA SER A 114 -8.49 26.95 18.76
C SER A 114 -7.50 25.77 18.66
N ARG A 115 -6.65 25.60 19.68
CA ARG A 115 -5.72 24.45 19.76
C ARG A 115 -6.44 23.10 19.84
N ALA A 116 -7.53 23.01 20.60
CA ALA A 116 -8.33 21.79 20.70
C ALA A 116 -9.00 21.45 19.36
N VAL A 117 -9.55 22.45 18.66
CA VAL A 117 -10.12 22.30 17.30
C VAL A 117 -9.07 21.83 16.30
N GLU A 118 -7.87 22.41 16.32
CA GLU A 118 -6.78 21.98 15.44
C GLU A 118 -6.42 20.51 15.69
N LYS A 119 -6.31 20.10 16.97
CA LYS A 119 -6.02 18.71 17.32
C LYS A 119 -7.15 17.78 16.90
N ALA A 120 -8.42 18.14 17.12
CA ALA A 120 -9.58 17.35 16.69
C ALA A 120 -9.58 17.16 15.16
N LYS A 121 -9.33 18.21 14.39
CA LYS A 121 -9.20 18.13 12.92
C LYS A 121 -8.04 17.26 12.48
N MET A 122 -6.91 17.35 13.17
CA MET A 122 -5.75 16.51 12.87
C MET A 122 -6.07 15.04 13.09
N ASN A 123 -6.74 14.68 14.19
CA ASN A 123 -7.18 13.33 14.49
C ASN A 123 -8.16 12.80 13.43
N VAL A 124 -9.17 13.60 13.04
CA VAL A 124 -10.10 13.22 11.97
C VAL A 124 -9.38 13.03 10.63
N ARG A 125 -8.41 13.88 10.32
CA ARG A 125 -7.61 13.75 9.09
C ARG A 125 -6.76 12.48 9.10
N LEU A 126 -6.12 12.18 10.24
CA LEU A 126 -5.37 10.93 10.42
C LEU A 126 -6.26 9.71 10.23
N GLU A 127 -7.43 9.67 10.88
CA GLU A 127 -8.38 8.56 10.73
C GLU A 127 -8.85 8.38 9.27
N LYS A 128 -9.13 9.49 8.57
CA LYS A 128 -9.47 9.44 7.13
C LYS A 128 -8.34 8.92 6.27
N LEU A 129 -7.09 9.30 6.58
CA LEU A 129 -5.92 8.80 5.87
C LEU A 129 -5.68 7.32 6.16
N GLU A 130 -5.79 6.90 7.42
CA GLU A 130 -5.68 5.50 7.82
C GLU A 130 -6.76 4.63 7.13
N LYS A 131 -8.01 5.10 7.08
CA LYS A 131 -9.09 4.41 6.36
C LYS A 131 -8.81 4.32 4.85
N LYS A 132 -8.31 5.40 4.23
CA LYS A 132 -7.93 5.38 2.80
C LYS A 132 -6.80 4.39 2.54
N VAL A 133 -5.77 4.39 3.36
CA VAL A 133 -4.64 3.45 3.27
C VAL A 133 -5.14 2.02 3.46
N GLY A 134 -5.95 1.76 4.48
CA GLY A 134 -6.55 0.44 4.71
C GLY A 134 -7.41 -0.05 3.54
N GLN A 135 -8.19 0.83 2.90
CA GLN A 135 -8.98 0.49 1.71
C GLN A 135 -8.08 0.22 0.49
N MET A 136 -7.02 1.01 0.31
CA MET A 136 -6.06 0.84 -0.79
C MET A 136 -5.34 -0.51 -0.73
N TYR A 137 -5.09 -1.03 0.47
CA TYR A 137 -4.38 -2.29 0.72
C TYR A 137 -5.30 -3.39 1.28
N SER A 138 -6.61 -3.32 1.02
CA SER A 138 -7.53 -4.42 1.34
C SER A 138 -7.36 -5.58 0.35
N PHE A 139 -7.82 -6.77 0.72
CA PHE A 139 -7.87 -7.90 -0.21
C PHE A 139 -8.77 -7.63 -1.43
N ASP A 140 -9.76 -6.75 -1.28
CA ASP A 140 -10.64 -6.33 -2.38
C ASP A 140 -9.91 -5.48 -3.44
N SER A 141 -8.76 -4.90 -3.09
CA SER A 141 -7.91 -4.18 -4.03
C SER A 141 -7.04 -5.08 -4.91
N ILE A 142 -6.96 -6.38 -4.59
CA ILE A 142 -6.24 -7.36 -5.39
C ILE A 142 -7.09 -7.74 -6.61
N LEU A 143 -6.67 -7.24 -7.77
CA LEU A 143 -7.39 -7.40 -9.02
C LEU A 143 -7.19 -8.80 -9.62
N GLY A 144 -8.28 -9.43 -10.02
CA GLY A 144 -8.34 -10.72 -10.70
C GLY A 144 -9.48 -11.60 -10.23
N GLU A 145 -9.94 -12.47 -11.12
CA GLU A 145 -11.08 -13.37 -10.88
C GLU A 145 -10.72 -14.84 -11.02
N SER A 146 -9.48 -15.14 -11.41
CA SER A 146 -9.01 -16.52 -11.58
C SER A 146 -9.13 -17.33 -10.30
N LYS A 147 -9.45 -18.62 -10.43
CA LYS A 147 -9.62 -19.54 -9.30
C LYS A 147 -8.35 -19.65 -8.46
N VAL A 148 -7.21 -19.73 -9.12
CA VAL A 148 -5.90 -19.88 -8.46
C VAL A 148 -5.57 -18.65 -7.61
N LEU A 149 -5.86 -17.44 -8.11
CA LEU A 149 -5.70 -16.20 -7.34
C LEU A 149 -6.65 -16.15 -6.14
N LYS A 150 -7.93 -16.49 -6.33
CA LYS A 150 -8.94 -16.54 -5.25
C LYS A 150 -8.55 -17.51 -4.13
N GLU A 151 -7.95 -18.64 -4.47
CA GLU A 151 -7.42 -19.58 -3.47
C GLU A 151 -6.27 -18.94 -2.66
N SER A 152 -5.31 -18.29 -3.32
CA SER A 152 -4.22 -17.57 -2.64
C SER A 152 -4.73 -16.43 -1.75
N VAL A 153 -5.71 -15.66 -2.22
CA VAL A 153 -6.36 -14.59 -1.44
C VAL A 153 -7.09 -15.17 -0.22
N SER A 154 -7.83 -16.27 -0.38
CA SER A 154 -8.53 -16.94 0.73
C SER A 154 -7.56 -17.43 1.81
N LEU A 155 -6.42 -18.02 1.42
CA LEU A 155 -5.37 -18.41 2.36
C LEU A 155 -4.77 -17.20 3.08
N ALA A 156 -4.47 -16.13 2.36
CA ALA A 156 -3.95 -14.89 2.93
C ALA A 156 -4.93 -14.23 3.91
N GLN A 157 -6.24 -14.26 3.62
CA GLN A 157 -7.29 -13.79 4.53
C GLN A 157 -7.34 -14.61 5.83
N LYS A 158 -7.27 -15.94 5.73
CA LYS A 158 -7.28 -16.82 6.93
C LYS A 158 -6.09 -16.56 7.84
N VAL A 159 -4.90 -16.34 7.27
CA VAL A 159 -3.70 -16.09 8.07
C VAL A 159 -3.62 -14.67 8.61
N SER A 160 -4.30 -13.70 7.98
CA SER A 160 -4.23 -12.29 8.38
C SER A 160 -4.64 -12.05 9.84
N VAL A 161 -5.64 -12.77 10.33
CA VAL A 161 -6.17 -12.64 11.71
C VAL A 161 -5.27 -13.26 12.78
N THR A 162 -4.20 -13.96 12.39
CA THR A 162 -3.23 -14.60 13.26
C THR A 162 -1.92 -13.81 13.30
N ASP A 163 -1.06 -14.08 14.29
CA ASP A 163 0.28 -13.48 14.41
C ASP A 163 1.41 -14.42 13.92
N VAL A 164 1.07 -15.54 13.29
CA VAL A 164 2.08 -16.48 12.79
C VAL A 164 2.91 -15.84 11.65
N PRO A 165 4.19 -16.24 11.50
CA PRO A 165 4.99 -15.87 10.34
C PRO A 165 4.35 -16.36 9.05
N VAL A 166 4.47 -15.56 7.99
CA VAL A 166 3.91 -15.88 6.66
C VAL A 166 5.04 -15.84 5.63
N LEU A 167 5.14 -16.89 4.82
CA LEU A 167 6.06 -16.94 3.69
C LEU A 167 5.27 -16.84 2.38
N LEU A 168 5.49 -15.74 1.65
CA LEU A 168 4.94 -15.50 0.32
C LEU A 168 5.91 -16.02 -0.73
N THR A 169 5.49 -16.96 -1.56
CA THR A 169 6.30 -17.50 -2.65
C THR A 169 5.68 -17.15 -4.00
N GLY A 170 6.51 -16.99 -5.02
CA GLY A 170 6.06 -16.69 -6.38
C GLY A 170 7.09 -15.88 -7.15
N GLU A 171 6.95 -15.85 -8.45
CA GLU A 171 7.88 -15.15 -9.35
C GLU A 171 7.96 -13.64 -9.04
N THR A 172 9.02 -13.03 -9.52
CA THR A 172 9.18 -11.56 -9.44
C THR A 172 8.02 -10.87 -10.18
N GLY A 173 7.46 -9.81 -9.56
CA GLY A 173 6.38 -9.04 -10.17
C GLY A 173 4.97 -9.64 -10.04
N THR A 174 4.75 -10.72 -9.29
CA THR A 174 3.42 -11.33 -9.04
C THR A 174 2.56 -10.56 -8.05
N GLY A 175 3.14 -9.58 -7.30
CA GLY A 175 2.41 -8.76 -6.33
C GLY A 175 2.60 -9.17 -4.87
N LYS A 176 3.70 -9.84 -4.51
CA LYS A 176 4.00 -10.29 -3.13
C LYS A 176 3.91 -9.16 -2.10
N GLU A 177 4.39 -7.97 -2.42
CA GLU A 177 4.29 -6.81 -1.53
C GLU A 177 2.84 -6.37 -1.29
N VAL A 178 2.00 -6.38 -2.34
CA VAL A 178 0.56 -6.06 -2.22
C VAL A 178 -0.14 -7.06 -1.29
N PHE A 179 0.18 -8.35 -1.39
CA PHE A 179 -0.32 -9.37 -0.48
C PHE A 179 0.17 -9.16 0.96
N ALA A 180 1.44 -8.81 1.16
CA ALA A 180 1.99 -8.53 2.49
C ALA A 180 1.28 -7.34 3.15
N GLN A 181 1.04 -6.27 2.40
CA GLN A 181 0.27 -5.11 2.85
C GLN A 181 -1.18 -5.49 3.15
N ALA A 182 -1.84 -6.26 2.27
CA ALA A 182 -3.21 -6.74 2.51
C ALA A 182 -3.31 -7.60 3.79
N ILE A 183 -2.36 -8.49 4.03
CA ILE A 183 -2.28 -9.29 5.27
C ILE A 183 -2.11 -8.40 6.49
N HIS A 184 -1.27 -7.37 6.44
CA HIS A 184 -1.06 -6.45 7.55
C HIS A 184 -2.33 -5.63 7.86
N TYR A 185 -2.89 -4.95 6.85
CA TYR A 185 -4.04 -4.06 7.04
C TYR A 185 -5.34 -4.80 7.40
N ASN A 186 -5.43 -6.11 7.15
CA ASN A 186 -6.54 -6.97 7.61
C ASN A 186 -6.21 -7.75 8.89
N SER A 187 -5.13 -7.41 9.60
CA SER A 187 -4.71 -8.06 10.85
C SER A 187 -5.12 -7.26 12.08
N LYS A 188 -4.89 -7.86 13.26
CA LYS A 188 -5.02 -7.17 14.56
C LYS A 188 -4.03 -6.01 14.72
N ARG A 189 -2.98 -5.97 13.90
CA ARG A 189 -1.94 -4.93 13.87
C ARG A 189 -2.15 -3.88 12.79
N SER A 190 -3.34 -3.81 12.19
CA SER A 190 -3.66 -2.90 11.07
C SER A 190 -3.43 -1.41 11.34
N LYS A 191 -3.49 -1.00 12.62
CA LYS A 191 -3.21 0.38 13.07
C LYS A 191 -1.75 0.60 13.47
N GLN A 192 -0.93 -0.45 13.45
CA GLN A 192 0.49 -0.39 13.80
C GLN A 192 1.33 -0.18 12.54
N ILE A 193 2.61 0.11 12.75
CA ILE A 193 3.54 0.36 11.65
C ILE A 193 3.77 -0.88 10.79
N PHE A 194 3.84 -0.69 9.47
CA PHE A 194 4.29 -1.67 8.49
C PHE A 194 5.63 -1.22 7.93
N VAL A 195 6.68 -2.00 8.14
CA VAL A 195 8.03 -1.72 7.66
C VAL A 195 8.37 -2.72 6.56
N ALA A 196 8.67 -2.24 5.36
CA ALA A 196 9.09 -3.08 4.23
C ALA A 196 10.61 -2.94 4.01
N VAL A 197 11.27 -4.08 3.85
CA VAL A 197 12.73 -4.17 3.61
C VAL A 197 12.96 -5.13 2.46
N ASN A 198 13.68 -4.68 1.44
CA ASN A 198 14.17 -5.57 0.41
C ASN A 198 15.60 -6.00 0.76
N CYS A 199 15.78 -7.31 0.97
CA CYS A 199 17.07 -7.89 1.42
C CYS A 199 18.18 -7.83 0.35
N SER A 200 17.82 -7.66 -0.93
CA SER A 200 18.78 -7.56 -2.03
C SER A 200 19.29 -6.13 -2.29
N SER A 201 18.63 -5.11 -1.71
CA SER A 201 18.90 -3.70 -2.03
C SER A 201 20.14 -3.13 -1.32
N PHE A 202 20.74 -3.86 -0.38
CA PHE A 202 21.83 -3.39 0.46
C PHE A 202 23.02 -4.36 0.44
N SER A 203 24.23 -3.83 0.65
CA SER A 203 25.36 -4.70 1.02
C SER A 203 25.08 -5.38 2.37
N LYS A 204 25.74 -6.51 2.64
CA LYS A 204 25.56 -7.28 3.88
C LYS A 204 25.69 -6.41 5.14
N GLU A 205 26.72 -5.60 5.22
CA GLU A 205 27.04 -4.74 6.37
C GLU A 205 25.99 -3.65 6.56
N LEU A 206 25.51 -3.08 5.45
CA LEU A 206 24.47 -2.06 5.47
C LEU A 206 23.14 -2.66 5.88
N LEU A 207 22.77 -3.81 5.32
CA LEU A 207 21.53 -4.51 5.69
C LEU A 207 21.51 -4.87 7.18
N GLU A 208 22.64 -5.35 7.71
CA GLU A 208 22.79 -5.65 9.13
C GLU A 208 22.54 -4.42 10.00
N SER A 209 23.19 -3.31 9.65
CA SER A 209 23.05 -2.04 10.37
C SER A 209 21.63 -1.46 10.27
N GLU A 210 20.98 -1.55 9.10
CA GLU A 210 19.60 -1.09 8.93
C GLU A 210 18.62 -1.96 9.73
N MET A 211 18.71 -3.28 9.62
CA MET A 211 17.76 -4.19 10.27
C MET A 211 17.88 -4.20 11.80
N PHE A 212 19.11 -4.29 12.31
CA PHE A 212 19.35 -4.52 13.75
C PHE A 212 19.81 -3.27 14.50
N GLY A 213 20.24 -2.22 13.78
CA GLY A 213 20.79 -1.01 14.39
C GLY A 213 22.22 -1.19 14.91
N HIS A 214 22.85 -0.08 15.28
CA HIS A 214 24.21 -0.09 15.78
C HIS A 214 24.45 0.93 16.89
N LYS A 215 25.49 0.72 17.65
CA LYS A 215 26.04 1.67 18.62
C LYS A 215 27.10 2.56 17.98
N ALA A 216 27.22 3.78 18.48
CA ALA A 216 28.29 4.69 18.07
C ALA A 216 29.66 4.03 18.26
N GLY A 217 30.55 4.15 17.26
CA GLY A 217 31.88 3.57 17.28
C GLY A 217 31.97 2.08 16.96
N SER A 218 30.89 1.40 16.57
CA SER A 218 30.89 -0.03 16.26
C SER A 218 31.59 -0.39 14.95
N PHE A 219 31.65 0.56 14.01
CA PHE A 219 32.40 0.44 12.73
C PHE A 219 32.77 1.83 12.21
N THR A 220 33.64 1.89 11.20
CA THR A 220 34.07 3.15 10.56
C THR A 220 32.86 3.85 9.92
N GLY A 221 32.47 5.00 10.46
CA GLY A 221 31.28 5.76 10.05
C GLY A 221 30.10 5.70 11.02
N ALA A 222 30.14 4.88 12.06
CA ALA A 222 29.12 4.84 13.11
C ALA A 222 29.25 6.01 14.10
N LEU A 223 28.87 7.22 13.68
CA LEU A 223 29.02 8.45 14.46
C LEU A 223 28.02 8.57 15.62
N LYS A 224 26.84 7.95 15.50
CA LYS A 224 25.73 8.01 16.47
C LYS A 224 25.09 6.65 16.61
N ASP A 225 24.39 6.44 17.75
CA ASP A 225 23.50 5.28 17.91
C ASP A 225 22.39 5.33 16.85
N LYS A 226 22.10 4.18 16.22
CA LYS A 226 21.01 4.04 15.27
C LYS A 226 20.06 2.94 15.72
N LYS A 227 18.76 3.23 15.70
CA LYS A 227 17.71 2.22 15.86
C LYS A 227 17.63 1.37 14.60
N GLY A 228 17.41 0.09 14.74
CA GLY A 228 17.17 -0.81 13.61
C GLY A 228 15.70 -0.90 13.24
N LEU A 229 15.43 -1.34 12.01
CA LEU A 229 14.06 -1.49 11.47
C LEU A 229 13.20 -2.46 12.30
N PHE A 230 13.79 -3.48 12.96
CA PHE A 230 13.07 -4.33 13.91
C PHE A 230 12.59 -3.55 15.14
N GLU A 231 13.36 -2.58 15.61
CA GLU A 231 12.95 -1.72 16.73
C GLU A 231 11.86 -0.74 16.30
N GLU A 232 11.94 -0.21 15.09
CA GLU A 232 10.90 0.65 14.50
C GLU A 232 9.60 -0.10 14.25
N ALA A 233 9.68 -1.37 13.80
CA ALA A 233 8.52 -2.24 13.59
C ALA A 233 7.94 -2.82 14.87
N ASN A 234 8.42 -2.42 16.05
CA ASN A 234 7.97 -2.99 17.33
C ASN A 234 6.46 -2.82 17.52
N ASN A 235 5.77 -3.89 17.90
CA ASN A 235 4.31 -4.07 17.97
C ASN A 235 3.60 -4.03 16.59
N GLY A 236 4.34 -3.81 15.49
CA GLY A 236 3.85 -3.77 14.12
C GLY A 236 4.17 -5.03 13.33
N THR A 237 4.40 -4.84 12.03
CA THR A 237 4.74 -5.89 11.07
C THR A 237 5.98 -5.50 10.27
N ILE A 238 6.92 -6.42 10.10
CA ILE A 238 8.02 -6.28 9.17
C ILE A 238 7.81 -7.19 7.96
N PHE A 239 7.97 -6.64 6.77
CA PHE A 239 7.94 -7.37 5.50
C PHE A 239 9.37 -7.46 4.96
N LEU A 240 9.86 -8.70 4.79
CA LEU A 240 11.19 -9.01 4.28
C LEU A 240 11.04 -9.53 2.86
N ASP A 241 11.24 -8.65 1.86
CA ASP A 241 11.22 -9.06 0.46
C ASP A 241 12.56 -9.66 0.04
N GLU A 242 12.50 -10.63 -0.86
CA GLU A 242 13.66 -11.37 -1.35
C GLU A 242 14.51 -11.99 -0.24
N ILE A 243 13.85 -12.64 0.75
CA ILE A 243 14.52 -13.25 1.90
C ILE A 243 15.59 -14.28 1.51
N GLY A 244 15.46 -14.92 0.35
CA GLY A 244 16.45 -15.86 -0.19
C GLY A 244 17.79 -15.22 -0.57
N GLU A 245 17.86 -13.88 -0.65
CA GLU A 245 19.09 -13.13 -0.92
C GLU A 245 19.83 -12.72 0.37
N MET A 246 19.23 -12.97 1.54
CA MET A 246 19.82 -12.58 2.82
C MET A 246 21.10 -13.36 3.10
N ALA A 247 22.18 -12.64 3.45
CA ALA A 247 23.45 -13.27 3.82
C ALA A 247 23.28 -14.27 4.97
N PHE A 248 23.97 -15.41 4.89
CA PHE A 248 23.81 -16.58 5.78
C PHE A 248 23.96 -16.22 7.26
N GLU A 249 24.86 -15.29 7.60
CA GLU A 249 25.12 -14.86 8.98
C GLU A 249 23.92 -14.04 9.54
N LEU A 250 23.25 -13.26 8.70
CA LEU A 250 22.07 -12.48 9.11
C LEU A 250 20.85 -13.36 9.35
N GLN A 251 20.78 -14.50 8.66
CA GLN A 251 19.73 -15.48 8.86
C GLN A 251 19.71 -16.01 10.29
N ALA A 252 20.90 -16.20 10.92
CA ALA A 252 20.99 -16.63 12.32
C ALA A 252 20.42 -15.60 13.30
N LYS A 253 20.63 -14.28 13.03
CA LYS A 253 20.04 -13.20 13.84
C LYS A 253 18.54 -13.12 13.69
N LEU A 254 18.04 -13.32 12.46
CA LEU A 254 16.61 -13.37 12.16
C LEU A 254 15.93 -14.55 12.86
N LEU A 255 16.56 -15.73 12.87
CA LEU A 255 16.07 -16.91 13.57
C LEU A 255 15.87 -16.62 15.05
N ARG A 256 16.85 -15.97 15.71
CA ARG A 256 16.76 -15.60 17.10
C ARG A 256 15.56 -14.67 17.38
N ILE A 257 15.29 -13.70 16.51
CA ILE A 257 14.08 -12.85 16.65
C ILE A 257 12.80 -13.68 16.54
N LEU A 258 12.72 -14.62 15.60
CA LEU A 258 11.56 -15.50 15.42
C LEU A 258 11.30 -16.43 16.60
N GLU A 259 12.35 -16.81 17.33
CA GLU A 259 12.25 -17.73 18.46
C GLU A 259 12.02 -17.02 19.80
N THR A 260 12.80 -15.99 20.06
CA THR A 260 12.85 -15.36 21.40
C THR A 260 12.32 -13.92 21.41
N GLY A 261 12.15 -13.30 20.24
CA GLY A 261 11.83 -11.87 20.13
C GLY A 261 13.00 -10.97 20.53
N GLU A 262 14.24 -11.50 20.53
CA GLU A 262 15.42 -10.77 21.00
C GLU A 262 16.53 -10.77 19.96
N TYR A 263 17.28 -9.69 19.92
CA TYR A 263 18.51 -9.58 19.12
C TYR A 263 19.51 -8.62 19.80
N ILE A 264 20.74 -8.60 19.30
CA ILE A 264 21.79 -7.72 19.79
C ILE A 264 22.17 -6.75 18.65
N LYS A 265 22.20 -5.44 18.96
CA LYS A 265 22.65 -4.40 18.03
C LYS A 265 24.15 -4.57 17.73
N ILE A 266 24.59 -4.07 16.60
CA ILE A 266 26.03 -4.08 16.26
C ILE A 266 26.77 -3.23 17.28
N GLY A 267 27.81 -3.82 17.89
CA GLY A 267 28.63 -3.15 18.93
C GLY A 267 27.97 -3.04 20.31
N ASP A 268 26.82 -3.67 20.53
CA ASP A 268 26.17 -3.75 21.85
C ASP A 268 26.37 -5.15 22.47
N THR A 269 26.24 -5.23 23.78
CA THR A 269 26.25 -6.50 24.54
C THR A 269 24.88 -6.83 25.13
N LYS A 270 23.95 -5.85 25.15
CA LYS A 270 22.62 -6.02 25.76
C LYS A 270 21.63 -6.46 24.70
N PRO A 271 20.80 -7.49 24.98
CA PRO A 271 19.73 -7.89 24.10
C PRO A 271 18.62 -6.80 24.04
N THR A 272 18.16 -6.52 22.84
CA THR A 272 16.99 -5.69 22.57
C THR A 272 15.80 -6.61 22.30
N ARG A 273 14.68 -6.39 23.00
CA ARG A 273 13.47 -7.20 22.85
C ARG A 273 12.44 -6.48 21.97
N VAL A 274 11.84 -7.21 21.03
CA VAL A 274 10.83 -6.70 20.10
C VAL A 274 9.69 -7.71 19.95
N ASN A 275 8.51 -7.19 19.69
CA ASN A 275 7.32 -7.98 19.34
C ASN A 275 6.88 -7.60 17.92
N VAL A 276 7.40 -8.29 16.91
CA VAL A 276 7.17 -7.96 15.49
C VAL A 276 6.58 -9.16 14.78
N ARG A 277 5.49 -8.96 14.03
CA ARG A 277 4.99 -9.96 13.10
C ARG A 277 5.85 -9.95 11.84
N ILE A 278 6.29 -11.13 11.39
CA ILE A 278 7.17 -11.27 10.23
C ILE A 278 6.37 -11.82 9.04
N ILE A 279 6.45 -11.12 7.90
CA ILE A 279 6.00 -11.60 6.60
C ILE A 279 7.24 -11.63 5.71
N ALA A 280 7.60 -12.78 5.18
CA ALA A 280 8.75 -12.93 4.28
C ALA A 280 8.28 -13.24 2.87
N ALA A 281 9.01 -12.78 1.86
CA ALA A 281 8.73 -13.09 0.46
C ALA A 281 9.99 -13.54 -0.28
N THR A 282 9.83 -14.45 -1.23
CA THR A 282 10.91 -14.92 -2.10
C THR A 282 10.41 -15.35 -3.46
N ASN A 283 11.24 -15.20 -4.48
CA ASN A 283 11.08 -15.78 -5.80
C ASN A 283 11.95 -17.04 -5.98
N ARG A 284 12.87 -17.33 -5.04
CA ARG A 284 13.75 -18.49 -5.09
C ARG A 284 13.09 -19.73 -4.49
N ASN A 285 13.53 -20.89 -4.93
CA ASN A 285 13.21 -22.16 -4.28
C ASN A 285 14.13 -22.34 -3.06
N LEU A 286 13.61 -22.02 -1.87
CA LEU A 286 14.40 -22.08 -0.63
C LEU A 286 14.91 -23.49 -0.32
N GLN A 287 14.23 -24.55 -0.77
CA GLN A 287 14.69 -25.94 -0.58
C GLN A 287 15.97 -26.22 -1.39
N GLU A 288 16.09 -25.64 -2.59
CA GLU A 288 17.31 -25.71 -3.38
C GLU A 288 18.43 -24.88 -2.77
N GLU A 289 18.11 -23.67 -2.25
CA GLU A 289 19.07 -22.82 -1.54
C GLU A 289 19.60 -23.48 -0.25
N ILE A 290 18.76 -24.25 0.46
CA ILE A 290 19.18 -25.07 1.62
C ILE A 290 20.19 -26.14 1.20
N LYS A 291 19.89 -26.88 0.13
CA LYS A 291 20.82 -27.92 -0.38
C LYS A 291 22.14 -27.33 -0.86
N ALA A 292 22.11 -26.12 -1.39
CA ALA A 292 23.30 -25.37 -1.82
C ALA A 292 24.08 -24.74 -0.66
N GLY A 293 23.54 -24.77 0.58
CA GLY A 293 24.18 -24.16 1.76
C GLY A 293 24.04 -22.65 1.85
N HIS A 294 23.18 -22.03 1.05
CA HIS A 294 22.96 -20.59 1.04
C HIS A 294 21.84 -20.16 2.00
N PHE A 295 20.94 -21.06 2.37
CA PHE A 295 19.84 -20.80 3.28
C PHE A 295 19.80 -21.82 4.42
N ARG A 296 19.48 -21.38 5.63
CA ARG A 296 19.42 -22.24 6.82
C ARG A 296 18.11 -23.00 6.86
N GLU A 297 18.18 -24.28 7.10
CA GLU A 297 17.01 -25.17 7.21
C GLU A 297 16.14 -24.82 8.43
N ASP A 298 16.76 -24.49 9.58
CA ASP A 298 16.06 -24.10 10.82
C ASP A 298 15.23 -22.81 10.61
N LEU A 299 15.79 -21.82 9.92
CA LEU A 299 15.08 -20.60 9.55
C LEU A 299 13.93 -20.87 8.58
N PHE A 300 14.13 -21.74 7.60
CA PHE A 300 13.07 -22.12 6.66
C PHE A 300 11.84 -22.65 7.39
N TYR A 301 12.00 -23.65 8.29
CA TYR A 301 10.87 -24.20 9.05
C TYR A 301 10.19 -23.18 9.95
N ARG A 302 10.92 -22.18 10.45
CA ARG A 302 10.35 -21.14 11.30
C ARG A 302 9.59 -20.07 10.50
N LEU A 303 10.01 -19.76 9.26
CA LEU A 303 9.34 -18.84 8.35
C LEU A 303 8.15 -19.49 7.63
N SER A 304 8.26 -20.78 7.28
CA SER A 304 7.30 -21.50 6.46
C SER A 304 6.13 -22.11 7.25
N VAL A 305 5.86 -21.60 8.46
CA VAL A 305 4.68 -22.03 9.26
C VAL A 305 3.39 -21.88 8.48
N PHE A 306 3.26 -20.81 7.72
CA PHE A 306 2.18 -20.62 6.78
C PHE A 306 2.70 -20.10 5.46
N GLN A 307 2.47 -20.87 4.39
CA GLN A 307 2.90 -20.48 3.04
C GLN A 307 1.70 -20.06 2.20
N VAL A 308 1.89 -18.99 1.43
CA VAL A 308 0.95 -18.54 0.39
C VAL A 308 1.71 -18.45 -0.92
N HIS A 309 1.32 -19.25 -1.89
CA HIS A 309 1.89 -19.19 -3.23
C HIS A 309 1.09 -18.22 -4.09
N LEU A 310 1.78 -17.29 -4.75
CA LEU A 310 1.19 -16.36 -5.69
C LEU A 310 1.40 -16.85 -7.11
N PRO A 311 0.32 -17.11 -7.87
CA PRO A 311 0.42 -17.61 -9.22
C PRO A 311 1.06 -16.60 -10.17
N SER A 312 1.81 -17.08 -11.14
CA SER A 312 2.33 -16.27 -12.23
C SER A 312 1.20 -15.76 -13.13
N LEU A 313 1.44 -14.69 -13.88
CA LEU A 313 0.39 -14.09 -14.72
C LEU A 313 -0.05 -15.04 -15.85
N ARG A 314 0.85 -15.88 -16.36
CA ARG A 314 0.55 -16.91 -17.36
C ARG A 314 -0.37 -18.05 -16.85
N GLU A 315 -0.44 -18.25 -15.53
CA GLU A 315 -1.38 -19.23 -14.92
C GLU A 315 -2.77 -18.64 -14.70
N ARG A 316 -2.93 -17.31 -14.95
CA ARG A 316 -4.17 -16.55 -14.77
C ARG A 316 -4.42 -15.58 -15.94
N THR A 317 -4.33 -16.09 -17.16
CA THR A 317 -4.46 -15.28 -18.39
C THR A 317 -5.75 -14.46 -18.45
N GLY A 318 -6.88 -14.99 -17.92
CA GLY A 318 -8.15 -14.28 -17.84
C GLY A 318 -8.10 -12.98 -17.01
N ASP A 319 -7.13 -12.85 -16.08
CA ASP A 319 -6.95 -11.65 -15.27
C ASP A 319 -6.22 -10.52 -16.02
N ILE A 320 -5.58 -10.82 -17.17
CA ILE A 320 -4.79 -9.84 -17.94
C ILE A 320 -5.68 -8.67 -18.40
N ARG A 321 -6.88 -8.94 -18.91
CA ARG A 321 -7.84 -7.89 -19.34
C ARG A 321 -8.24 -7.00 -18.17
N ILE A 322 -8.55 -7.60 -17.02
CA ILE A 322 -8.95 -6.87 -15.81
C ILE A 322 -7.82 -5.95 -15.37
N LEU A 323 -6.60 -6.49 -15.29
CA LEU A 323 -5.41 -5.74 -14.90
C LEU A 323 -5.08 -4.63 -15.90
N ALA A 324 -5.11 -4.91 -17.20
CA ALA A 324 -4.86 -3.93 -18.26
C ALA A 324 -5.84 -2.76 -18.17
N THR A 325 -7.13 -3.05 -18.02
CA THR A 325 -8.18 -2.03 -17.88
C THR A 325 -7.97 -1.16 -16.64
N ALA A 326 -7.65 -1.80 -15.51
CA ALA A 326 -7.43 -1.08 -14.25
C ALA A 326 -6.17 -0.18 -14.32
N PHE A 327 -5.08 -0.67 -14.92
CA PHE A 327 -3.86 0.12 -15.09
C PHE A 327 -4.08 1.27 -16.07
N ALA A 328 -4.72 1.02 -17.21
CA ALA A 328 -5.04 2.05 -18.16
C ALA A 328 -5.86 3.18 -17.52
N LYS A 329 -6.89 2.85 -16.75
CA LYS A 329 -7.67 3.83 -15.99
C LYS A 329 -6.83 4.61 -14.98
N SER A 330 -6.02 3.92 -14.18
CA SER A 330 -5.18 4.54 -13.16
C SER A 330 -4.14 5.50 -13.76
N PHE A 331 -3.53 5.14 -14.88
CA PHE A 331 -2.57 6.00 -15.58
C PHE A 331 -3.26 7.15 -16.31
N SER A 332 -4.43 6.92 -16.92
CA SER A 332 -5.26 7.97 -17.52
C SER A 332 -5.57 9.10 -16.52
N GLU A 333 -6.00 8.73 -15.31
CA GLU A 333 -6.25 9.68 -14.24
C GLU A 333 -4.99 10.47 -13.84
N LYS A 334 -3.82 9.81 -13.77
CA LYS A 334 -2.54 10.45 -13.42
C LYS A 334 -1.99 11.37 -14.48
N LEU A 335 -2.10 10.97 -15.73
CA LEU A 335 -1.60 11.74 -16.89
C LEU A 335 -2.59 12.81 -17.34
N SER A 336 -3.79 12.86 -16.77
CA SER A 336 -4.90 13.72 -17.21
C SER A 336 -5.20 13.54 -18.73
N TYR A 337 -5.00 12.32 -19.23
CA TYR A 337 -5.20 11.94 -20.62
C TYR A 337 -6.35 10.92 -20.72
N ALA A 338 -7.43 11.30 -21.37
CA ALA A 338 -8.61 10.45 -21.48
C ALA A 338 -8.37 9.29 -22.44
N ILE A 339 -8.51 8.06 -21.93
CA ILE A 339 -8.55 6.85 -22.76
C ILE A 339 -10.02 6.49 -22.98
N ASN A 340 -10.40 6.41 -24.25
CA ASN A 340 -11.76 6.10 -24.63
C ASN A 340 -11.97 4.60 -24.83
N GLU A 341 -10.94 3.90 -25.38
CA GLU A 341 -11.07 2.50 -25.78
C GLU A 341 -9.72 1.78 -25.82
N MET A 342 -9.74 0.49 -25.51
CA MET A 342 -8.67 -0.47 -25.88
C MET A 342 -9.24 -1.41 -26.93
N THR A 343 -8.56 -1.54 -28.08
CA THR A 343 -9.04 -2.42 -29.14
C THR A 343 -9.01 -3.88 -28.72
N PRO A 344 -9.93 -4.73 -29.22
CA PRO A 344 -9.87 -6.17 -28.97
C PRO A 344 -8.52 -6.78 -29.34
N ALA A 345 -7.95 -6.35 -30.46
CA ALA A 345 -6.66 -6.81 -30.95
C ALA A 345 -5.50 -6.45 -29.99
N PHE A 346 -5.54 -5.27 -29.35
CA PHE A 346 -4.60 -4.89 -28.30
C PHE A 346 -4.66 -5.85 -27.09
N LEU A 347 -5.88 -6.16 -26.63
CA LEU A 347 -6.09 -7.05 -25.49
C LEU A 347 -5.68 -8.49 -25.80
N GLU A 348 -5.99 -8.99 -26.99
CA GLU A 348 -5.57 -10.33 -27.45
C GLU A 348 -4.04 -10.44 -27.53
N ALA A 349 -3.37 -9.39 -28.04
CA ALA A 349 -1.91 -9.35 -28.07
C ALA A 349 -1.30 -9.43 -26.66
N LEU A 350 -1.92 -8.79 -25.66
CA LEU A 350 -1.48 -8.90 -24.27
C LEU A 350 -1.69 -10.30 -23.69
N GLU A 351 -2.81 -10.96 -24.01
CA GLU A 351 -3.12 -12.32 -23.49
C GLU A 351 -2.18 -13.39 -24.03
N GLN A 352 -1.63 -13.22 -25.21
CA GLN A 352 -0.71 -14.17 -25.83
C GLN A 352 0.73 -14.08 -25.30
N GLN A 353 1.04 -13.07 -24.47
CA GLN A 353 2.39 -12.90 -23.96
C GLN A 353 2.68 -13.78 -22.73
N PRO A 354 3.91 -14.30 -22.60
CA PRO A 354 4.31 -15.16 -21.48
C PRO A 354 4.52 -14.41 -20.17
N TRP A 355 4.62 -13.09 -20.19
CA TRP A 355 4.77 -12.18 -19.04
C TRP A 355 5.79 -12.67 -18.00
N LYS A 356 7.07 -12.80 -18.38
CA LYS A 356 8.14 -13.25 -17.48
C LYS A 356 8.32 -12.33 -16.26
N GLY A 357 8.08 -11.04 -16.42
CA GLY A 357 8.06 -10.03 -15.33
C GLY A 357 6.68 -9.85 -14.70
N ASN A 358 5.70 -10.71 -15.04
CA ASN A 358 4.36 -10.77 -14.45
C ASN A 358 3.63 -9.41 -14.49
N ILE A 359 2.96 -9.03 -13.39
CA ILE A 359 2.16 -7.79 -13.31
C ILE A 359 3.05 -6.54 -13.48
N ARG A 360 4.31 -6.60 -13.01
CA ARG A 360 5.23 -5.46 -13.15
C ARG A 360 5.54 -5.17 -14.61
N GLU A 361 5.76 -6.20 -15.42
CA GLU A 361 5.99 -6.08 -16.85
C GLU A 361 4.74 -5.59 -17.58
N LEU A 362 3.58 -6.19 -17.33
CA LEU A 362 2.30 -5.77 -17.90
C LEU A 362 2.02 -4.28 -17.61
N ARG A 363 2.21 -3.86 -16.36
CA ARG A 363 2.02 -2.46 -15.95
C ARG A 363 2.92 -1.51 -16.73
N ASN A 364 4.19 -1.84 -16.89
CA ASN A 364 5.15 -1.01 -17.62
C ASN A 364 4.78 -0.93 -19.12
N VAL A 365 4.33 -2.04 -19.70
CA VAL A 365 3.86 -2.07 -21.10
C VAL A 365 2.64 -1.17 -21.28
N ILE A 366 1.64 -1.27 -20.40
CA ILE A 366 0.45 -0.39 -20.46
C ILE A 366 0.85 1.08 -20.29
N GLU A 367 1.71 1.41 -19.32
CA GLU A 367 2.17 2.78 -19.10
C GLU A 367 2.87 3.34 -20.33
N ARG A 368 3.77 2.57 -20.96
CA ARG A 368 4.46 2.95 -22.18
C ARG A 368 3.49 3.14 -23.36
N SER A 369 2.56 2.21 -23.54
CA SER A 369 1.56 2.29 -24.62
C SER A 369 0.70 3.55 -24.52
N LEU A 370 0.37 3.95 -23.28
CA LEU A 370 -0.39 5.19 -23.03
C LEU A 370 0.39 6.47 -23.36
N ILE A 371 1.70 6.46 -23.13
CA ILE A 371 2.57 7.61 -23.45
C ILE A 371 2.70 7.79 -24.96
N VAL A 372 2.67 6.70 -25.72
CA VAL A 372 2.84 6.71 -27.19
C VAL A 372 1.51 6.89 -27.92
N CYS A 373 0.39 6.54 -27.27
CA CYS A 373 -0.94 6.55 -27.86
C CYS A 373 -1.36 7.97 -28.27
N GLU A 374 -1.79 8.12 -29.51
CA GLU A 374 -2.39 9.34 -30.04
C GLU A 374 -3.92 9.15 -30.20
N GLY A 375 -4.71 10.10 -29.69
CA GLY A 375 -6.17 10.10 -29.89
C GLY A 375 -6.98 9.28 -28.87
N GLY A 376 -6.37 8.77 -27.78
CA GLY A 376 -7.09 8.12 -26.66
C GLY A 376 -7.64 6.72 -26.97
N ARG A 377 -7.17 6.06 -28.01
CA ARG A 377 -7.49 4.68 -28.37
C ARG A 377 -6.23 3.86 -28.45
N LEU A 378 -6.09 2.88 -27.54
CA LEU A 378 -4.95 1.95 -27.53
C LEU A 378 -5.14 0.86 -28.57
N ASP A 379 -4.14 0.71 -29.44
CA ASP A 379 -4.10 -0.30 -30.50
C ASP A 379 -2.76 -1.06 -30.50
N ILE A 380 -2.65 -2.12 -31.28
CA ILE A 380 -1.44 -2.95 -31.41
C ILE A 380 -0.20 -2.10 -31.73
N CYS A 381 -0.35 -1.06 -32.56
CA CYS A 381 0.76 -0.18 -32.91
C CYS A 381 1.37 0.58 -31.73
N ASP A 382 0.63 0.72 -30.62
CA ASP A 382 1.10 1.38 -29.39
C ASP A 382 1.88 0.43 -28.47
N LEU A 383 1.85 -0.89 -28.75
CA LEU A 383 2.60 -1.89 -28.01
C LEU A 383 4.09 -1.85 -28.37
N PRO A 384 4.99 -2.31 -27.47
CA PRO A 384 6.39 -2.55 -27.80
C PRO A 384 6.55 -3.49 -29.01
N LEU A 385 7.57 -3.24 -29.85
CA LEU A 385 7.81 -4.02 -31.09
C LEU A 385 7.95 -5.53 -30.83
N GLU A 386 8.49 -5.89 -29.67
CA GLU A 386 8.63 -7.29 -29.26
C GLU A 386 7.27 -7.99 -29.16
N ILE A 387 6.25 -7.29 -28.67
CA ILE A 387 4.88 -7.82 -28.54
C ILE A 387 4.15 -7.78 -29.88
N GLN A 388 4.32 -6.72 -30.67
CA GLN A 388 3.73 -6.63 -31.99
C GLN A 388 4.15 -7.81 -32.90
N ASN A 389 5.45 -8.14 -32.89
CA ASN A 389 5.99 -9.20 -33.74
C ASN A 389 5.47 -10.59 -33.36
N THR A 390 5.22 -10.86 -32.08
CA THR A 390 4.66 -12.14 -31.62
C THR A 390 3.24 -12.37 -32.13
N HIS A 391 2.46 -11.30 -32.31
CA HIS A 391 1.11 -11.41 -32.81
C HIS A 391 1.06 -11.67 -34.34
N TYR A 392 2.06 -11.19 -35.08
CA TYR A 392 2.18 -11.49 -36.52
C TYR A 392 2.67 -12.91 -36.77
N GLU A 393 3.37 -13.55 -35.84
CA GLU A 393 3.79 -14.94 -35.98
C GLU A 393 2.68 -15.95 -35.66
N CYS A 394 1.66 -15.59 -34.84
CA CYS A 394 0.58 -16.49 -34.46
C CYS A 394 -0.64 -16.50 -35.40
N SER A 395 -0.73 -15.56 -36.37
CA SER A 395 -1.86 -15.49 -37.30
C SER A 395 -1.72 -16.34 -38.58
N ASP A 396 -0.61 -17.07 -38.72
CA ASP A 396 -0.44 -18.05 -39.79
C ASP A 396 -0.32 -19.47 -39.24
N ASP A 397 -1.43 -20.20 -39.34
CA ASP A 397 -1.50 -21.66 -39.26
C ASP A 397 -0.45 -22.28 -40.17
N SER A 398 0.25 -23.25 -39.61
CA SER A 398 1.08 -24.26 -40.20
C SER A 398 2.60 -24.15 -39.95
N THR A 399 3.05 -25.16 -39.18
CA THR A 399 4.35 -25.83 -39.25
C THR A 399 5.51 -24.92 -39.66
N GLY A 400 6.31 -24.54 -38.71
CA GLY A 400 7.57 -23.82 -38.95
C GLY A 400 8.46 -24.55 -39.95
N SER A 401 8.23 -24.25 -41.23
CA SER A 401 9.18 -24.60 -42.26
C SER A 401 10.38 -23.69 -42.11
N PHE A 402 11.50 -24.23 -41.69
CA PHE A 402 12.81 -23.59 -41.70
C PHE A 402 13.34 -23.45 -43.15
N GLU A 403 12.50 -23.64 -44.14
CA GLU A 403 12.85 -23.47 -45.55
C GLU A 403 13.06 -22.00 -45.91
N LEU A 404 14.20 -21.70 -46.47
CA LEU A 404 14.55 -20.36 -46.94
C LEU A 404 13.48 -19.79 -47.89
N ALA A 405 12.89 -20.67 -48.71
CA ALA A 405 11.81 -20.30 -49.64
C ALA A 405 10.55 -19.80 -48.94
N ALA A 406 10.16 -20.35 -47.79
CA ALA A 406 9.02 -19.87 -47.02
C ALA A 406 9.25 -18.49 -46.42
N MET A 407 10.47 -18.24 -45.92
CA MET A 407 10.88 -16.91 -45.40
C MET A 407 10.92 -15.87 -46.50
N GLU A 408 11.47 -16.24 -47.66
CA GLU A 408 11.56 -15.36 -48.81
C GLU A 408 10.15 -15.00 -49.37
N ARG A 409 9.27 -15.97 -49.48
CA ARG A 409 7.87 -15.76 -49.85
C ARG A 409 7.17 -14.74 -48.94
N ARG A 410 7.28 -14.93 -47.63
CA ARG A 410 6.68 -13.99 -46.63
C ARG A 410 7.24 -12.59 -46.80
N HIS A 411 8.54 -12.46 -46.91
CA HIS A 411 9.18 -11.16 -47.02
C HIS A 411 8.78 -10.42 -48.29
N ILE A 412 8.68 -11.13 -49.45
CA ILE A 412 8.21 -10.56 -50.72
C ILE A 412 6.74 -10.14 -50.61
N ALA A 413 5.85 -10.95 -50.05
CA ALA A 413 4.45 -10.62 -49.85
C ALA A 413 4.29 -9.36 -48.98
N ARG A 414 5.01 -9.26 -47.87
CA ARG A 414 4.98 -8.11 -46.96
C ARG A 414 5.44 -6.80 -47.66
N VAL A 415 6.49 -6.87 -48.47
CA VAL A 415 6.98 -5.68 -49.20
C VAL A 415 6.01 -5.27 -50.32
N LEU A 416 5.35 -6.23 -50.98
CA LEU A 416 4.32 -5.94 -51.98
C LEU A 416 3.10 -5.29 -51.34
N GLU A 417 2.69 -5.73 -50.16
CA GLU A 417 1.61 -5.10 -49.40
C GLU A 417 1.96 -3.67 -48.98
N TYR A 418 3.16 -3.47 -48.42
CA TYR A 418 3.68 -2.16 -48.03
C TYR A 418 3.70 -1.17 -49.21
N THR A 419 4.11 -1.65 -50.40
CA THR A 419 4.13 -0.82 -51.65
C THR A 419 2.80 -0.77 -52.37
N LYS A 420 1.70 -1.25 -51.73
CA LYS A 420 0.35 -1.30 -52.34
C LYS A 420 0.34 -1.91 -53.73
N GLY A 421 1.12 -2.97 -53.97
CA GLY A 421 1.22 -3.67 -55.24
C GLY A 421 2.17 -3.03 -56.26
N ASN A 422 2.90 -1.96 -55.93
CA ASN A 422 3.88 -1.37 -56.84
C ASN A 422 5.15 -2.21 -56.94
N LYS A 423 5.21 -3.07 -57.94
CA LYS A 423 6.29 -4.05 -58.13
C LYS A 423 7.66 -3.41 -58.39
N THR A 424 7.70 -2.23 -58.99
CA THR A 424 8.96 -1.50 -59.24
C THR A 424 9.57 -0.98 -57.95
N GLU A 425 8.74 -0.40 -57.11
CA GLU A 425 9.18 0.07 -55.75
C GLU A 425 9.54 -1.12 -54.87
N ALA A 426 8.77 -2.20 -54.89
CA ALA A 426 9.04 -3.42 -54.15
C ALA A 426 10.38 -4.05 -54.55
N ALA A 427 10.69 -4.13 -55.84
CA ALA A 427 11.98 -4.63 -56.31
C ALA A 427 13.16 -3.76 -55.81
N ARG A 428 12.96 -2.43 -55.78
CA ARG A 428 13.95 -1.50 -55.25
C ARG A 428 14.18 -1.69 -53.76
N LEU A 429 13.13 -1.84 -52.94
CA LEU A 429 13.21 -2.06 -51.49
C LEU A 429 13.85 -3.41 -51.18
N LEU A 430 13.52 -4.45 -51.90
CA LEU A 430 14.08 -5.80 -51.75
C LEU A 430 15.53 -5.89 -52.30
N LYS A 431 16.02 -4.84 -52.97
CA LYS A 431 17.33 -4.82 -53.65
C LYS A 431 17.53 -5.99 -54.64
N ILE A 432 16.48 -6.37 -55.35
CA ILE A 432 16.50 -7.42 -56.39
C ILE A 432 16.06 -6.85 -57.73
N GLY A 433 16.44 -7.50 -58.82
CA GLY A 433 16.01 -7.11 -60.14
C GLY A 433 14.48 -7.29 -60.35
N LEU A 434 13.86 -6.40 -61.09
CA LEU A 434 12.41 -6.44 -61.34
C LEU A 434 11.99 -7.79 -61.97
N THR A 435 12.77 -8.33 -62.89
CA THR A 435 12.57 -9.66 -63.49
C THR A 435 12.65 -10.80 -62.49
N THR A 436 13.56 -10.67 -61.51
CA THR A 436 13.71 -11.65 -60.41
C THR A 436 12.46 -11.60 -59.49
N LEU A 437 11.94 -10.39 -59.22
CA LEU A 437 10.71 -10.25 -58.42
C LEU A 437 9.49 -10.86 -59.14
N TYR A 438 9.33 -10.64 -60.44
CA TYR A 438 8.26 -11.25 -61.20
C TYR A 438 8.34 -12.77 -61.16
N ARG A 439 9.51 -13.36 -61.40
CA ARG A 439 9.73 -14.83 -61.30
C ARG A 439 9.37 -15.37 -59.94
N LYS A 440 9.75 -14.66 -58.84
CA LYS A 440 9.49 -15.06 -57.49
C LYS A 440 7.98 -14.94 -57.13
N ILE A 441 7.28 -13.93 -57.61
CA ILE A 441 5.83 -13.79 -57.46
C ILE A 441 5.10 -14.96 -58.12
N GLU A 442 5.56 -15.37 -59.31
CA GLU A 442 4.97 -16.48 -60.05
C GLU A 442 5.30 -17.87 -59.40
N GLU A 443 6.53 -18.05 -58.95
CA GLU A 443 7.00 -19.24 -58.25
C GLU A 443 6.26 -19.48 -56.90
N TYR A 444 6.03 -18.41 -56.13
CA TYR A 444 5.39 -18.46 -54.83
C TYR A 444 3.88 -18.23 -54.87
N LYS A 445 3.30 -17.93 -56.01
CA LYS A 445 1.88 -17.61 -56.21
C LYS A 445 1.38 -16.54 -55.27
N ILE A 446 2.11 -15.44 -55.20
CA ILE A 446 1.78 -14.26 -54.37
C ILE A 446 0.95 -13.26 -55.18
#